data_b4afbb382934a2c8d890a93bab00b846
#
_entry.id   b4afbb382934a2c8d890a93bab00b846
#
_cell.length_a   1.000
_cell.length_b   1.000
_cell.length_c   1.000
_cell.angle_alpha   90.00
_cell.angle_beta   90.00
_cell.angle_gamma   90.00
#
_symmetry.space_group_name_H-M   'P 1'
#
loop_
_entity.id
_entity.type
_entity.pdbx_description
1 polymer ?
#
loop_
_entity_poly.entity_id
_entity_poly.type
_entity_poly.pdbx_seq_one_letter_code
_entity_poly.pdbx_strand_id
1 'polypeptide(L)'
;MTEKLQRILSDSKGARWTALFIVAFTMMTGYFITDVMSPLEVLLDKPIADGGLGWTSDDYGFFAGSYGLINVFLLMLFFGGIILDKMGIRFTGIMACGLMVIGVFIKYYGVTGDFGGSRFTLSFVNFSLPMSAAVASLGFAIFGVGCEICGITVSKIITKWFTGHELALAMGIQVALARLGTAGAMMGALPFAKAFGGKVGAPVLLGLVLLVIGFLSFIVYTVMDKKLDKSVEEAKGEKEFEKEKETLDEESDDDFHFRDLKYIFSNPGFWCIC
;
A
#
# COMPACT_ATOMS: atom_id res chain seq x y z
N MET A 1 -34.72 -33.78 4.38
CA MET A 1 -34.66 -32.46 5.03
C MET A 1 -33.37 -31.82 4.56
N THR A 2 -33.42 -30.97 3.54
CA THR A 2 -32.26 -30.36 2.92
C THR A 2 -31.77 -29.25 3.85
N GLU A 3 -30.65 -29.50 4.54
CA GLU A 3 -29.90 -28.48 5.27
C GLU A 3 -29.59 -27.33 4.33
N LYS A 4 -30.18 -26.18 4.57
CA LYS A 4 -29.70 -24.92 4.05
C LYS A 4 -28.42 -24.59 4.80
N LEU A 5 -27.28 -25.08 4.33
CA LEU A 5 -25.98 -24.57 4.73
C LEU A 5 -26.01 -23.06 4.55
N GLN A 6 -25.93 -22.30 5.65
CA GLN A 6 -25.79 -20.86 5.59
C GLN A 6 -24.48 -20.55 4.84
N ARG A 7 -24.62 -19.90 3.68
CA ARG A 7 -23.50 -19.54 2.83
C ARG A 7 -22.78 -18.36 3.47
N ILE A 8 -21.55 -18.58 3.89
CA ILE A 8 -20.63 -17.50 4.31
C ILE A 8 -20.47 -16.51 3.14
N LEU A 9 -20.33 -15.23 3.43
CA LEU A 9 -20.22 -14.20 2.40
C LEU A 9 -19.03 -14.43 1.44
N SER A 10 -17.95 -15.06 1.91
CA SER A 10 -16.80 -15.47 1.10
C SER A 10 -17.13 -16.57 0.09
N ASP A 11 -18.21 -17.35 0.25
CA ASP A 11 -18.64 -18.35 -0.72
C ASP A 11 -19.30 -17.71 -1.94
N SER A 12 -19.75 -16.46 -1.81
CA SER A 12 -20.26 -15.68 -2.94
C SER A 12 -19.11 -15.22 -3.85
N LYS A 13 -19.04 -15.78 -5.06
CA LYS A 13 -18.05 -15.35 -6.07
C LYS A 13 -18.05 -13.82 -6.27
N GLY A 14 -19.24 -13.22 -6.40
CA GLY A 14 -19.38 -11.77 -6.58
C GLY A 14 -18.75 -10.97 -5.44
N ALA A 15 -18.97 -11.35 -4.19
CA ALA A 15 -18.41 -10.65 -3.03
C ALA A 15 -16.89 -10.77 -2.97
N ARG A 16 -16.33 -11.98 -3.18
CA ARG A 16 -14.89 -12.21 -3.21
C ARG A 16 -14.18 -11.36 -4.27
N TRP A 17 -14.68 -11.45 -5.51
CA TRP A 17 -14.07 -10.72 -6.62
C TRP A 17 -14.21 -9.20 -6.46
N THR A 18 -15.33 -8.71 -5.92
CA THR A 18 -15.49 -7.28 -5.59
C THR A 18 -14.47 -6.84 -4.55
N ALA A 19 -14.29 -7.60 -3.47
CA ALA A 19 -13.27 -7.32 -2.47
C ALA A 19 -11.87 -7.28 -3.09
N LEU A 20 -11.52 -8.28 -3.92
CA LEU A 20 -10.25 -8.32 -4.65
C LEU A 20 -10.03 -7.08 -5.52
N PHE A 21 -11.01 -6.71 -6.34
CA PHE A 21 -10.85 -5.56 -7.25
C PHE A 21 -10.69 -4.24 -6.49
N ILE A 22 -11.38 -4.05 -5.37
CA ILE A 22 -11.22 -2.87 -4.53
C ILE A 22 -9.79 -2.75 -3.99
N VAL A 23 -9.27 -3.83 -3.37
CA VAL A 23 -7.92 -3.78 -2.79
C VAL A 23 -6.83 -3.76 -3.86
N ALA A 24 -7.04 -4.45 -4.99
CA ALA A 24 -6.12 -4.42 -6.12
C ALA A 24 -6.07 -3.05 -6.79
N PHE A 25 -7.20 -2.33 -6.90
CA PHE A 25 -7.25 -0.96 -7.39
C PHE A 25 -6.45 -0.02 -6.48
N THR A 26 -6.58 -0.16 -5.17
CA THR A 26 -5.79 0.63 -4.21
C THR A 26 -4.29 0.40 -4.42
N MET A 27 -3.85 -0.85 -4.60
CA MET A 27 -2.46 -1.16 -4.90
C MET A 27 -2.02 -0.64 -6.27
N MET A 28 -2.86 -0.73 -7.29
CA MET A 28 -2.59 -0.19 -8.63
C MET A 28 -2.30 1.31 -8.56
N THR A 29 -3.09 2.07 -7.80
CA THR A 29 -2.88 3.52 -7.62
C THR A 29 -1.61 3.80 -6.81
N GLY A 30 -1.30 2.97 -5.82
CA GLY A 30 -0.04 3.03 -5.08
C GLY A 30 1.16 2.87 -6.00
N TYR A 31 1.19 1.83 -6.82
CA TYR A 31 2.27 1.58 -7.79
C TYR A 31 2.34 2.67 -8.87
N PHE A 32 1.21 3.24 -9.30
CA PHE A 32 1.22 4.41 -10.17
C PHE A 32 1.99 5.58 -9.52
N ILE A 33 1.71 5.89 -8.26
CA ILE A 33 2.39 6.97 -7.53
C ILE A 33 3.86 6.66 -7.25
N THR A 34 4.22 5.41 -7.04
CA THR A 34 5.62 5.00 -6.86
C THR A 34 6.45 5.41 -8.06
N ASP A 35 5.94 5.15 -9.27
CA ASP A 35 6.71 5.27 -10.50
C ASP A 35 6.43 6.55 -11.31
N VAL A 36 5.42 7.36 -10.93
CA VAL A 36 4.96 8.52 -11.69
C VAL A 36 6.04 9.58 -11.94
N MET A 37 7.02 9.71 -11.05
CA MET A 37 8.09 10.71 -11.17
C MET A 37 9.21 10.27 -12.11
N SER A 38 9.38 8.97 -12.33
CA SER A 38 10.49 8.42 -13.12
C SER A 38 10.53 8.97 -14.55
N PRO A 39 9.44 8.93 -15.35
CA PRO A 39 9.47 9.52 -16.70
C PRO A 39 9.46 11.05 -16.70
N LEU A 40 9.30 11.71 -15.56
CA LEU A 40 9.27 13.16 -15.42
C LEU A 40 10.64 13.76 -15.11
N GLU A 41 11.69 12.96 -14.90
CA GLU A 41 13.03 13.44 -14.58
C GLU A 41 13.53 14.51 -15.56
N VAL A 42 13.27 14.35 -16.85
CA VAL A 42 13.58 15.35 -17.90
C VAL A 42 12.88 16.72 -17.72
N LEU A 43 11.79 16.78 -16.96
CA LEU A 43 11.10 18.02 -16.62
C LEU A 43 11.59 18.59 -15.30
N LEU A 44 12.03 17.72 -14.38
CA LEU A 44 12.57 18.09 -13.08
C LEU A 44 13.93 18.79 -13.21
N ASP A 45 14.79 18.32 -14.13
CA ASP A 45 16.13 18.87 -14.39
C ASP A 45 16.10 20.25 -15.05
N LYS A 46 14.98 20.64 -15.69
CA LYS A 46 14.88 21.97 -16.30
C LYS A 46 15.07 23.08 -15.25
N PRO A 47 15.73 24.19 -15.63
CA PRO A 47 15.81 25.36 -14.79
C PRO A 47 14.43 25.87 -14.33
N ILE A 48 14.38 26.47 -13.14
CA ILE A 48 13.13 27.04 -12.59
C ILE A 48 12.58 28.11 -13.52
N ALA A 49 13.46 28.90 -14.18
CA ALA A 49 13.08 29.91 -15.15
C ALA A 49 12.33 29.34 -16.36
N ASP A 50 12.58 28.08 -16.72
CA ASP A 50 11.96 27.37 -17.84
C ASP A 50 10.80 26.47 -17.40
N GLY A 51 10.31 26.67 -16.17
CA GLY A 51 9.18 25.92 -15.59
C GLY A 51 9.53 24.53 -15.06
N GLY A 52 10.82 24.20 -14.91
CA GLY A 52 11.31 23.02 -14.22
C GLY A 52 11.47 23.24 -12.72
N LEU A 53 12.08 22.28 -12.03
CA LEU A 53 12.36 22.36 -10.60
C LEU A 53 13.88 22.54 -10.30
N GLY A 54 14.74 22.46 -11.32
CA GLY A 54 16.19 22.59 -11.19
C GLY A 54 16.81 21.46 -10.35
N TRP A 55 16.23 20.27 -10.38
CA TRP A 55 16.77 19.11 -9.70
C TRP A 55 17.90 18.49 -10.54
N THR A 56 19.01 18.18 -9.91
CA THR A 56 20.05 17.37 -10.53
C THR A 56 19.67 15.89 -10.49
N SER A 57 20.39 15.04 -11.24
CA SER A 57 20.21 13.58 -11.15
C SER A 57 20.50 13.04 -9.75
N ASP A 58 21.41 13.67 -8.98
CA ASP A 58 21.67 13.32 -7.58
C ASP A 58 20.48 13.67 -6.67
N ASP A 59 19.87 14.85 -6.87
CA ASP A 59 18.66 15.26 -6.14
C ASP A 59 17.50 14.29 -6.42
N TYR A 60 17.33 13.88 -7.69
CA TYR A 60 16.34 12.88 -8.07
C TYR A 60 16.66 11.50 -7.48
N GLY A 61 17.92 11.09 -7.50
CA GLY A 61 18.37 9.83 -6.89
C GLY A 61 18.07 9.78 -5.40
N PHE A 62 18.32 10.89 -4.67
CA PHE A 62 17.94 10.99 -3.25
C PHE A 62 16.42 10.89 -3.05
N PHE A 63 15.65 11.61 -3.87
CA PHE A 63 14.20 11.53 -3.85
C PHE A 63 13.71 10.09 -4.09
N ALA A 64 14.22 9.42 -5.13
CA ALA A 64 13.83 8.04 -5.44
C ALA A 64 14.19 7.06 -4.30
N GLY A 65 15.39 7.21 -3.71
CA GLY A 65 15.84 6.41 -2.57
C GLY A 65 15.04 6.66 -1.29
N SER A 66 14.42 7.82 -1.15
CA SER A 66 13.67 8.20 0.05
C SER A 66 12.46 7.31 0.31
N TYR A 67 11.89 6.65 -0.71
CA TYR A 67 10.82 5.67 -0.60
C TYR A 67 11.14 4.56 0.41
N GLY A 68 12.35 4.01 0.32
CA GLY A 68 12.79 2.92 1.19
C GLY A 68 13.43 3.38 2.50
N LEU A 69 13.77 4.66 2.64
CA LEU A 69 14.59 5.14 3.74
C LEU A 69 13.98 4.84 5.10
N ILE A 70 12.73 5.23 5.33
CA ILE A 70 12.03 4.95 6.60
C ILE A 70 11.78 3.44 6.75
N ASN A 71 11.39 2.76 5.69
CA ASN A 71 11.09 1.33 5.72
C ASN A 71 12.30 0.49 6.13
N VAL A 72 13.48 0.80 5.58
CA VAL A 72 14.72 0.05 5.83
C VAL A 72 15.30 0.41 7.19
N PHE A 73 15.52 1.70 7.48
CA PHE A 73 16.23 2.12 8.71
C PHE A 73 15.39 1.99 9.97
N LEU A 74 14.06 2.16 9.89
CA LEU A 74 13.16 2.00 11.03
C LEU A 74 12.41 0.67 11.03
N LEU A 75 12.74 -0.26 10.11
CA LEU A 75 12.10 -1.59 10.02
C LEU A 75 10.57 -1.50 10.01
N MET A 76 10.01 -0.49 9.32
CA MET A 76 8.59 -0.17 9.40
C MET A 76 7.70 -1.29 8.86
N LEU A 77 8.20 -2.14 7.96
CA LEU A 77 7.47 -3.31 7.50
C LEU A 77 7.28 -4.34 8.64
N PHE A 78 8.30 -4.52 9.49
CA PHE A 78 8.20 -5.36 10.68
C PHE A 78 7.17 -4.83 11.68
N PHE A 79 7.23 -3.53 12.01
CA PHE A 79 6.22 -2.92 12.87
C PHE A 79 4.83 -2.93 12.24
N GLY A 80 4.74 -2.74 10.92
CA GLY A 80 3.50 -2.87 10.16
C GLY A 80 2.88 -4.26 10.29
N GLY A 81 3.70 -5.32 10.26
CA GLY A 81 3.26 -6.70 10.51
C GLY A 81 2.68 -6.87 11.91
N ILE A 82 3.37 -6.37 12.95
CA ILE A 82 2.87 -6.41 14.35
C ILE A 82 1.53 -5.66 14.48
N ILE A 83 1.41 -4.49 13.87
CA ILE A 83 0.17 -3.71 13.89
C ILE A 83 -0.95 -4.51 13.18
N LEU A 84 -0.63 -5.14 12.04
CA LEU A 84 -1.57 -5.94 11.27
C LEU A 84 -2.10 -7.14 12.08
N ASP A 85 -1.24 -7.81 12.83
CA ASP A 85 -1.63 -8.95 13.64
C ASP A 85 -2.43 -8.53 14.89
N LYS A 86 -2.02 -7.46 15.56
CA LYS A 86 -2.71 -6.98 16.78
C LYS A 86 -3.98 -6.19 16.52
N MET A 87 -4.02 -5.36 15.49
CA MET A 87 -5.12 -4.43 15.23
C MET A 87 -6.01 -4.85 14.05
N GLY A 88 -5.58 -5.89 13.32
CA GLY A 88 -6.33 -6.48 12.23
C GLY A 88 -6.29 -5.68 10.93
N ILE A 89 -6.80 -6.32 9.86
CA ILE A 89 -6.72 -5.84 8.47
C ILE A 89 -7.46 -4.51 8.23
N ARG A 90 -8.54 -4.25 8.97
CA ARG A 90 -9.37 -3.04 8.78
C ARG A 90 -8.64 -1.79 9.24
N PHE A 91 -8.16 -1.80 10.49
CA PHE A 91 -7.44 -0.66 11.06
C PHE A 91 -6.14 -0.41 10.29
N THR A 92 -5.34 -1.46 10.10
CA THR A 92 -4.04 -1.37 9.44
C THR A 92 -4.18 -0.88 8.00
N GLY A 93 -5.18 -1.37 7.27
CA GLY A 93 -5.43 -0.92 5.89
C GLY A 93 -5.88 0.53 5.80
N ILE A 94 -6.78 1.00 6.66
CA ILE A 94 -7.18 2.41 6.70
C ILE A 94 -5.97 3.30 7.06
N MET A 95 -5.19 2.90 8.06
CA MET A 95 -3.98 3.61 8.46
C MET A 95 -2.97 3.68 7.32
N ALA A 96 -2.70 2.56 6.65
CA ALA A 96 -1.77 2.47 5.54
C ALA A 96 -2.21 3.36 4.36
N CYS A 97 -3.47 3.26 3.94
CA CYS A 97 -4.02 4.10 2.87
C CYS A 97 -4.01 5.60 3.26
N GLY A 98 -4.28 5.93 4.52
CA GLY A 98 -4.19 7.29 5.04
C GLY A 98 -2.77 7.85 4.96
N LEU A 99 -1.75 7.06 5.36
CA LEU A 99 -0.34 7.42 5.22
C LEU A 99 0.06 7.63 3.76
N MET A 100 -0.44 6.76 2.85
CA MET A 100 -0.20 6.93 1.42
C MET A 100 -0.75 8.27 0.92
N VAL A 101 -2.00 8.61 1.25
CA VAL A 101 -2.63 9.88 0.82
C VAL A 101 -1.88 11.09 1.39
N ILE A 102 -1.55 11.07 2.69
CA ILE A 102 -0.79 12.16 3.33
C ILE A 102 0.58 12.31 2.67
N GLY A 103 1.31 11.21 2.46
CA GLY A 103 2.61 11.22 1.82
C GLY A 103 2.58 11.79 0.41
N VAL A 104 1.59 11.38 -0.40
CA VAL A 104 1.43 11.91 -1.77
C VAL A 104 1.02 13.39 -1.77
N PHE A 105 0.20 13.81 -0.82
CA PHE A 105 -0.15 15.24 -0.68
C PHE A 105 1.09 16.09 -0.39
N ILE A 106 1.96 15.65 0.53
CA ILE A 106 3.23 16.33 0.83
C ILE A 106 4.15 16.29 -0.40
N LYS A 107 4.26 15.15 -1.10
CA LYS A 107 5.00 15.01 -2.35
C LYS A 107 4.50 15.99 -3.41
N TYR A 108 3.18 16.09 -3.60
CA TYR A 108 2.55 17.03 -4.53
C TYR A 108 2.89 18.47 -4.17
N TYR A 109 2.79 18.84 -2.89
CA TYR A 109 3.19 20.17 -2.41
C TYR A 109 4.68 20.44 -2.68
N GLY A 110 5.55 19.45 -2.49
CA GLY A 110 6.98 19.55 -2.77
C GLY A 110 7.29 19.89 -4.23
N VAL A 111 6.52 19.33 -5.19
CA VAL A 111 6.75 19.57 -6.64
C VAL A 111 5.97 20.76 -7.21
N THR A 112 5.02 21.32 -6.47
CA THR A 112 4.16 22.43 -6.95
C THR A 112 4.31 23.71 -6.14
N GLY A 113 4.83 23.62 -4.90
CA GLY A 113 5.04 24.76 -4.02
C GLY A 113 6.15 25.67 -4.52
N ASP A 114 6.00 26.98 -4.27
CA ASP A 114 7.05 27.95 -4.53
C ASP A 114 8.00 28.02 -3.33
N PHE A 115 9.22 27.54 -3.52
CA PHE A 115 10.28 27.55 -2.50
C PHE A 115 11.36 28.63 -2.78
N GLY A 116 11.16 29.49 -3.78
CA GLY A 116 12.04 30.61 -4.09
C GLY A 116 13.51 30.21 -4.33
N GLY A 117 13.77 28.99 -4.79
CA GLY A 117 15.13 28.48 -4.98
C GLY A 117 15.88 28.12 -3.67
N SER A 118 15.17 28.09 -2.52
CA SER A 118 15.76 27.73 -1.22
C SER A 118 16.33 26.32 -1.24
N ARG A 119 17.44 26.12 -0.52
CA ARG A 119 18.09 24.80 -0.36
C ARG A 119 18.07 24.38 1.10
N PHE A 120 17.76 23.12 1.32
CA PHE A 120 17.98 22.46 2.60
C PHE A 120 19.42 22.00 2.69
N THR A 121 20.15 22.45 3.71
CA THR A 121 21.57 22.11 3.89
C THR A 121 21.80 21.48 5.26
N LEU A 122 22.48 20.34 5.25
CA LEU A 122 23.01 19.69 6.45
C LEU A 122 24.53 19.88 6.47
N SER A 123 24.99 20.91 7.17
CA SER A 123 26.41 21.28 7.22
C SER A 123 27.32 20.17 7.74
N PHE A 124 26.79 19.28 8.58
CA PHE A 124 27.52 18.16 9.18
C PHE A 124 28.02 17.13 8.15
N VAL A 125 27.27 16.92 7.05
CA VAL A 125 27.59 15.94 5.99
C VAL A 125 27.82 16.59 4.63
N ASN A 126 28.00 17.92 4.55
CA ASN A 126 28.07 18.66 3.29
C ASN A 126 26.95 18.32 2.30
N PHE A 127 25.78 18.04 2.83
CA PHE A 127 24.61 17.65 2.04
C PHE A 127 23.73 18.86 1.77
N SER A 128 23.41 19.10 0.50
CA SER A 128 22.56 20.22 0.07
C SER A 128 21.56 19.73 -0.96
N LEU A 129 20.28 19.94 -0.69
CA LEU A 129 19.15 19.50 -1.53
C LEU A 129 18.21 20.69 -1.78
N PRO A 130 17.65 20.88 -2.99
CA PRO A 130 16.57 21.84 -3.19
C PRO A 130 15.43 21.60 -2.20
N MET A 131 14.86 22.67 -1.63
CA MET A 131 13.78 22.54 -0.65
C MET A 131 12.58 21.79 -1.23
N SER A 132 12.27 21.99 -2.52
CA SER A 132 11.26 21.24 -3.26
C SER A 132 11.52 19.73 -3.25
N ALA A 133 12.78 19.32 -3.48
CA ALA A 133 13.18 17.92 -3.44
C ALA A 133 13.14 17.36 -2.01
N ALA A 134 13.54 18.13 -1.00
CA ALA A 134 13.49 17.71 0.40
C ALA A 134 12.06 17.43 0.87
N VAL A 135 11.13 18.35 0.57
CA VAL A 135 9.71 18.18 0.92
C VAL A 135 9.07 17.01 0.15
N ALA A 136 9.37 16.91 -1.16
CA ALA A 136 8.88 15.79 -1.97
C ALA A 136 9.41 14.45 -1.47
N SER A 137 10.68 14.37 -1.06
CA SER A 137 11.32 13.18 -0.50
C SER A 137 10.69 12.76 0.84
N LEU A 138 10.40 13.73 1.71
CA LEU A 138 9.69 13.46 2.97
C LEU A 138 8.31 12.85 2.68
N GLY A 139 7.56 13.45 1.76
CA GLY A 139 6.27 12.91 1.34
C GLY A 139 6.37 11.51 0.75
N PHE A 140 7.40 11.25 -0.07
CA PHE A 140 7.61 9.95 -0.69
C PHE A 140 8.05 8.88 0.31
N ALA A 141 8.82 9.25 1.34
CA ALA A 141 9.18 8.34 2.43
C ALA A 141 7.96 7.93 3.27
N ILE A 142 7.08 8.89 3.62
CA ILE A 142 5.83 8.61 4.34
C ILE A 142 4.89 7.73 3.48
N PHE A 143 4.76 8.04 2.19
CA PHE A 143 4.01 7.25 1.24
C PHE A 143 4.55 5.81 1.17
N GLY A 144 5.88 5.64 1.13
CA GLY A 144 6.53 4.33 1.08
C GLY A 144 6.15 3.44 2.27
N VAL A 145 6.15 3.99 3.48
CA VAL A 145 5.68 3.25 4.68
C VAL A 145 4.24 2.78 4.51
N GLY A 146 3.34 3.68 4.07
CA GLY A 146 1.95 3.33 3.83
C GLY A 146 1.80 2.26 2.75
N CYS A 147 2.56 2.36 1.65
CA CYS A 147 2.48 1.45 0.51
C CYS A 147 2.92 0.02 0.89
N GLU A 148 4.02 -0.12 1.64
CA GLU A 148 4.51 -1.43 2.09
C GLU A 148 3.56 -2.08 3.10
N ILE A 149 3.06 -1.33 4.09
CA ILE A 149 2.07 -1.83 5.04
C ILE A 149 0.76 -2.20 4.33
N CYS A 150 0.34 -1.42 3.33
CA CYS A 150 -0.82 -1.74 2.50
C CYS A 150 -0.62 -3.07 1.75
N GLY A 151 0.57 -3.31 1.21
CA GLY A 151 0.91 -4.54 0.49
C GLY A 151 0.73 -5.81 1.33
N ILE A 152 1.29 -5.84 2.55
CA ILE A 152 1.10 -6.99 3.46
C ILE A 152 -0.37 -7.12 3.91
N THR A 153 -1.05 -6.01 4.13
CA THR A 153 -2.47 -6.00 4.51
C THR A 153 -3.34 -6.57 3.39
N VAL A 154 -3.11 -6.16 2.14
CA VAL A 154 -3.83 -6.67 0.97
C VAL A 154 -3.60 -8.17 0.78
N SER A 155 -2.39 -8.65 0.99
CA SER A 155 -2.08 -10.08 0.94
C SER A 155 -2.89 -10.86 1.99
N LYS A 156 -2.96 -10.37 3.24
CA LYS A 156 -3.76 -10.97 4.31
C LYS A 156 -5.27 -10.92 4.00
N ILE A 157 -5.75 -9.82 3.40
CA ILE A 157 -7.13 -9.69 2.93
C ILE A 157 -7.48 -10.76 1.89
N ILE A 158 -6.64 -10.92 0.86
CA ILE A 158 -6.87 -11.89 -0.21
C ILE A 158 -6.87 -13.30 0.37
N THR A 159 -5.93 -13.61 1.25
CA THR A 159 -5.91 -14.91 1.95
C THR A 159 -7.22 -15.13 2.70
N LYS A 160 -7.67 -14.18 3.51
CA LYS A 160 -8.92 -14.29 4.28
C LYS A 160 -10.15 -14.57 3.39
N TRP A 161 -10.25 -13.90 2.23
CA TRP A 161 -11.42 -13.99 1.36
C TRP A 161 -11.38 -15.18 0.38
N PHE A 162 -10.19 -15.68 0.05
CA PHE A 162 -9.99 -16.73 -0.97
C PHE A 162 -9.48 -18.05 -0.40
N THR A 163 -9.32 -18.19 0.93
CA THR A 163 -9.00 -19.50 1.53
C THR A 163 -10.08 -20.51 1.17
N GLY A 164 -9.66 -21.68 0.64
CA GLY A 164 -10.57 -22.70 0.12
C GLY A 164 -11.12 -22.45 -1.29
N HIS A 165 -10.70 -21.37 -1.92
CA HIS A 165 -11.10 -20.99 -3.28
C HIS A 165 -9.84 -20.70 -4.15
N GLU A 166 -9.97 -19.97 -5.25
CA GLU A 166 -8.92 -19.70 -6.24
C GLU A 166 -7.84 -18.71 -5.72
N LEU A 167 -7.20 -19.00 -4.57
CA LEU A 167 -6.26 -18.09 -3.88
C LEU A 167 -5.08 -17.67 -4.76
N ALA A 168 -4.42 -18.63 -5.42
CA ALA A 168 -3.26 -18.34 -6.26
C ALA A 168 -3.62 -17.44 -7.45
N LEU A 169 -4.80 -17.65 -8.05
CA LEU A 169 -5.31 -16.81 -9.13
C LEU A 169 -5.59 -15.38 -8.63
N ALA A 170 -6.22 -15.23 -7.46
CA ALA A 170 -6.50 -13.93 -6.86
C ALA A 170 -5.23 -13.14 -6.57
N MET A 171 -4.21 -13.80 -5.98
CA MET A 171 -2.88 -13.21 -5.76
C MET A 171 -2.22 -12.76 -7.07
N GLY A 172 -2.26 -13.62 -8.11
CA GLY A 172 -1.69 -13.30 -9.42
C GLY A 172 -2.37 -12.10 -10.07
N ILE A 173 -3.69 -12.02 -10.02
CA ILE A 173 -4.47 -10.89 -10.57
C ILE A 173 -4.16 -9.59 -9.81
N GLN A 174 -4.07 -9.64 -8.49
CA GLN A 174 -3.70 -8.49 -7.69
C GLN A 174 -2.33 -7.93 -8.10
N VAL A 175 -1.31 -8.79 -8.25
CA VAL A 175 0.03 -8.37 -8.70
C VAL A 175 -0.03 -7.82 -10.12
N ALA A 176 -0.75 -8.46 -11.04
CA ALA A 176 -0.89 -7.99 -12.41
C ALA A 176 -1.52 -6.59 -12.48
N LEU A 177 -2.62 -6.35 -11.72
CA LEU A 177 -3.27 -5.03 -11.66
C LEU A 177 -2.33 -3.98 -11.04
N ALA A 178 -1.58 -4.32 -9.99
CA ALA A 178 -0.58 -3.42 -9.41
C ALA A 178 0.46 -3.00 -10.48
N ARG A 179 0.98 -3.95 -11.27
CA ARG A 179 1.93 -3.65 -12.35
C ARG A 179 1.35 -2.83 -13.51
N LEU A 180 0.03 -2.89 -13.73
CA LEU A 180 -0.63 -1.96 -14.65
C LEU A 180 -0.54 -0.52 -14.15
N GLY A 181 -0.53 -0.29 -12.83
CA GLY A 181 -0.26 1.02 -12.25
C GLY A 181 1.12 1.56 -12.64
N THR A 182 2.19 0.74 -12.47
CA THR A 182 3.54 1.06 -12.93
C THR A 182 3.58 1.37 -14.43
N ALA A 183 2.99 0.50 -15.25
CA ALA A 183 2.95 0.70 -16.70
C ALA A 183 2.22 2.00 -17.08
N GLY A 184 1.09 2.29 -16.43
CA GLY A 184 0.34 3.52 -16.63
C GLY A 184 1.14 4.77 -16.25
N ALA A 185 1.92 4.71 -15.17
CA ALA A 185 2.82 5.79 -14.76
C ALA A 185 3.94 6.01 -15.78
N MET A 186 4.64 4.95 -16.15
CA MET A 186 5.79 5.04 -17.07
C MET A 186 5.41 5.51 -18.46
N MET A 187 4.27 5.05 -18.98
CA MET A 187 3.81 5.40 -20.32
C MET A 187 3.01 6.71 -20.36
N GLY A 188 2.27 7.01 -19.28
CA GLY A 188 1.27 8.06 -19.25
C GLY A 188 1.72 9.39 -18.63
N ALA A 189 2.65 9.37 -17.65
CA ALA A 189 2.95 10.56 -16.85
C ALA A 189 3.54 11.69 -17.70
N LEU A 190 4.52 11.41 -18.56
CA LEU A 190 5.15 12.44 -19.39
C LEU A 190 4.21 13.02 -20.45
N PRO A 191 3.45 12.24 -21.25
CA PRO A 191 2.42 12.78 -22.15
C PRO A 191 1.36 13.62 -21.41
N PHE A 192 0.92 13.16 -20.23
CA PHE A 192 -0.05 13.88 -19.42
C PHE A 192 0.52 15.21 -18.90
N ALA A 193 1.75 15.23 -18.41
CA ALA A 193 2.42 16.47 -18.00
C ALA A 193 2.52 17.46 -19.18
N LYS A 194 2.90 17.01 -20.37
CA LYS A 194 2.99 17.83 -21.58
C LYS A 194 1.64 18.41 -21.98
N ALA A 195 0.55 17.64 -21.88
CA ALA A 195 -0.81 18.09 -22.17
C ALA A 195 -1.26 19.21 -21.21
N PHE A 196 -0.72 19.26 -20.00
CA PHE A 196 -0.98 20.29 -18.99
C PHE A 196 0.14 21.36 -18.90
N GLY A 197 0.77 21.68 -20.04
CA GLY A 197 1.77 22.73 -20.12
C GLY A 197 3.14 22.39 -19.53
N GLY A 198 3.49 21.09 -19.48
CA GLY A 198 4.78 20.61 -18.96
C GLY A 198 4.88 20.61 -17.43
N LYS A 199 3.78 20.77 -16.72
CA LYS A 199 3.77 20.84 -15.24
C LYS A 199 3.92 19.45 -14.63
N VAL A 200 5.00 19.24 -13.88
CA VAL A 200 5.29 17.99 -13.14
C VAL A 200 4.17 17.63 -12.15
N GLY A 201 3.57 18.63 -11.52
CA GLY A 201 2.49 18.42 -10.57
C GLY A 201 1.23 17.77 -11.15
N ALA A 202 0.96 17.91 -12.46
CA ALA A 202 -0.28 17.40 -13.06
C ALA A 202 -0.44 15.88 -12.96
N PRO A 203 0.54 15.04 -13.38
CA PRO A 203 0.42 13.59 -13.20
C PRO A 203 0.48 13.14 -11.73
N VAL A 204 1.19 13.88 -10.87
CA VAL A 204 1.19 13.60 -9.42
C VAL A 204 -0.19 13.88 -8.82
N LEU A 205 -0.86 14.97 -9.23
CA LEU A 205 -2.23 15.27 -8.84
C LEU A 205 -3.22 14.19 -9.32
N LEU A 206 -3.07 13.74 -10.56
CA LEU A 206 -3.88 12.64 -11.08
C LEU A 206 -3.74 11.41 -10.19
N GLY A 207 -2.51 11.03 -9.86
CA GLY A 207 -2.23 9.90 -8.96
C GLY A 207 -2.82 10.12 -7.56
N LEU A 208 -2.73 11.33 -7.02
CA LEU A 208 -3.34 11.67 -5.71
C LEU A 208 -4.86 11.48 -5.76
N VAL A 209 -5.54 11.97 -6.80
CA VAL A 209 -6.98 11.80 -6.97
C VAL A 209 -7.35 10.32 -7.05
N LEU A 210 -6.64 9.54 -7.87
CA LEU A 210 -6.86 8.10 -7.98
C LEU A 210 -6.63 7.38 -6.64
N LEU A 211 -5.60 7.79 -5.89
CA LEU A 211 -5.30 7.21 -4.59
C LEU A 211 -6.38 7.55 -3.54
N VAL A 212 -6.93 8.76 -3.56
CA VAL A 212 -8.07 9.14 -2.71
C VAL A 212 -9.30 8.28 -3.05
N ILE A 213 -9.58 8.05 -4.33
CA ILE A 213 -10.65 7.14 -4.75
C ILE A 213 -10.36 5.71 -4.24
N GLY A 214 -9.11 5.24 -4.33
CA GLY A 214 -8.67 3.96 -3.77
C GLY A 214 -8.89 3.88 -2.26
N PHE A 215 -8.55 4.93 -1.53
CA PHE A 215 -8.77 5.02 -0.08
C PHE A 215 -10.26 4.97 0.28
N LEU A 216 -11.11 5.73 -0.40
CA LEU A 216 -12.56 5.69 -0.20
C LEU A 216 -13.13 4.29 -0.53
N SER A 217 -12.65 3.65 -1.60
CA SER A 217 -13.01 2.28 -1.95
C SER A 217 -12.57 1.28 -0.87
N PHE A 218 -11.41 1.49 -0.25
CA PHE A 218 -10.95 0.67 0.86
C PHE A 218 -11.84 0.80 2.11
N ILE A 219 -12.39 2.00 2.38
CA ILE A 219 -13.40 2.19 3.44
C ILE A 219 -14.65 1.35 3.16
N VAL A 220 -15.10 1.32 1.89
CA VAL A 220 -16.22 0.45 1.47
C VAL A 220 -15.87 -1.03 1.71
N TYR A 221 -14.65 -1.45 1.35
CA TYR A 221 -14.14 -2.80 1.66
C TYR A 221 -14.26 -3.11 3.16
N THR A 222 -13.90 -2.18 4.04
CA THR A 222 -13.99 -2.37 5.50
C THR A 222 -15.40 -2.71 5.97
N VAL A 223 -16.43 -2.10 5.33
CA VAL A 223 -17.84 -2.42 5.61
C VAL A 223 -18.20 -3.83 5.12
N MET A 224 -17.68 -4.22 3.95
CA MET A 224 -17.87 -5.58 3.42
C MET A 224 -17.22 -6.64 4.33
N ASP A 225 -16.01 -6.37 4.82
CA ASP A 225 -15.29 -7.27 5.71
C ASP A 225 -15.99 -7.44 7.07
N LYS A 226 -16.59 -6.36 7.62
CA LYS A 226 -17.45 -6.48 8.82
C LYS A 226 -18.65 -7.39 8.59
N LYS A 227 -19.26 -7.37 7.41
CA LYS A 227 -20.37 -8.26 7.06
C LYS A 227 -19.90 -9.70 6.90
N LEU A 228 -18.68 -9.90 6.39
CA LEU A 228 -18.09 -11.24 6.32
C LEU A 228 -17.93 -11.83 7.72
N ASP A 229 -17.32 -11.10 8.66
CA ASP A 229 -17.11 -11.60 10.02
C ASP A 229 -18.43 -11.96 10.68
N LYS A 230 -19.48 -11.13 10.54
CA LYS A 230 -20.81 -11.45 11.04
C LYS A 230 -21.38 -12.74 10.45
N SER A 231 -21.24 -12.94 9.13
CA SER A 231 -21.70 -14.16 8.48
C SER A 231 -20.94 -15.41 8.94
N VAL A 232 -19.65 -15.25 9.30
CA VAL A 232 -18.84 -16.34 9.86
C VAL A 232 -19.25 -16.65 11.30
N GLU A 233 -19.49 -15.61 12.13
CA GLU A 233 -19.96 -15.79 13.50
C GLU A 233 -21.35 -16.45 13.55
N GLU A 234 -22.27 -16.03 12.70
CA GLU A 234 -23.60 -16.62 12.57
C GLU A 234 -23.51 -18.11 12.17
N ALA A 235 -22.66 -18.42 11.19
CA ALA A 235 -22.43 -19.80 10.75
C ALA A 235 -21.71 -20.66 11.81
N LYS A 236 -20.85 -20.08 12.66
CA LYS A 236 -20.21 -20.78 13.77
C LYS A 236 -21.21 -21.03 14.92
N GLY A 237 -22.02 -20.02 15.28
CA GLY A 237 -23.04 -20.15 16.31
C GLY A 237 -24.04 -21.27 16.01
N GLU A 238 -24.48 -21.42 14.77
CA GLU A 238 -25.33 -22.55 14.36
C GLU A 238 -24.60 -23.89 14.49
N LYS A 239 -23.32 -23.95 14.13
CA LYS A 239 -22.49 -25.18 14.28
C LYS A 239 -22.19 -25.52 15.75
N GLU A 240 -22.06 -24.52 16.62
CA GLU A 240 -21.88 -24.75 18.06
C GLU A 240 -23.16 -25.27 18.71
N PHE A 241 -24.33 -24.78 18.31
CA PHE A 241 -25.62 -25.34 18.71
C PHE A 241 -25.80 -26.81 18.27
N GLU A 242 -25.24 -27.19 17.10
CA GLU A 242 -25.20 -28.59 16.65
C GLU A 242 -24.09 -29.40 17.33
N LYS A 243 -22.91 -28.75 17.66
CA LYS A 243 -21.78 -29.41 18.29
C LYS A 243 -21.87 -29.48 19.84
N GLU A 244 -22.71 -28.71 20.50
CA GLU A 244 -23.03 -28.94 21.93
C GLU A 244 -23.69 -30.27 22.17
N LYS A 245 -24.08 -30.97 21.07
CA LYS A 245 -24.41 -32.41 21.10
C LYS A 245 -23.22 -33.34 20.90
N GLU A 246 -22.06 -32.89 20.44
CA GLU A 246 -20.82 -33.71 20.27
C GLU A 246 -19.55 -32.88 20.51
N THR A 247 -19.01 -33.04 21.75
CA THR A 247 -17.60 -32.87 22.19
C THR A 247 -16.76 -31.66 21.84
N LEU A 248 -16.27 -31.08 22.91
CA LEU A 248 -15.08 -30.28 23.30
C LEU A 248 -13.80 -30.47 22.46
N ASP A 249 -13.05 -29.34 22.36
CA ASP A 249 -11.63 -29.14 22.08
C ASP A 249 -11.19 -28.95 20.61
N GLU A 250 -10.85 -27.69 20.32
CA GLU A 250 -9.53 -27.26 19.80
C GLU A 250 -9.48 -25.73 19.67
N GLU A 251 -8.71 -25.08 20.56
CA GLU A 251 -8.31 -23.69 20.48
C GLU A 251 -7.31 -23.50 19.31
N SER A 252 -7.58 -22.56 18.42
CA SER A 252 -6.61 -22.10 17.40
C SER A 252 -5.71 -21.02 18.01
N ASP A 253 -4.48 -21.40 18.35
CA ASP A 253 -3.40 -20.54 18.85
C ASP A 253 -2.73 -19.81 17.66
N ASP A 254 -3.35 -18.72 17.19
CA ASP A 254 -2.85 -17.92 16.04
C ASP A 254 -2.32 -16.54 16.51
N ASP A 255 -2.05 -16.38 17.81
CA ASP A 255 -1.48 -15.16 18.38
C ASP A 255 0.05 -15.13 18.23
N PHE A 256 0.55 -14.05 17.61
CA PHE A 256 1.99 -13.79 17.47
C PHE A 256 2.66 -13.64 18.83
N HIS A 257 3.60 -14.53 19.11
CA HIS A 257 4.46 -14.48 20.30
C HIS A 257 5.89 -14.09 19.90
N PHE A 258 6.50 -13.13 20.60
CA PHE A 258 7.92 -12.75 20.40
C PHE A 258 8.89 -13.95 20.47
N ARG A 259 8.47 -15.05 21.06
CA ARG A 259 9.22 -16.30 21.13
C ARG A 259 9.34 -16.98 19.77
N ASP A 260 8.41 -16.72 18.83
CA ASP A 260 8.38 -17.32 17.51
C ASP A 260 9.47 -16.74 16.60
N LEU A 261 9.87 -15.49 16.84
CA LEU A 261 11.03 -14.87 16.17
C LEU A 261 12.32 -15.67 16.41
N LYS A 262 12.50 -16.23 17.61
CA LYS A 262 13.67 -17.06 17.92
C LYS A 262 13.70 -18.33 17.07
N TYR A 263 12.54 -18.92 16.78
CA TYR A 263 12.45 -20.10 15.90
C TYR A 263 12.76 -19.77 14.46
N ILE A 264 12.30 -18.61 13.95
CA ILE A 264 12.56 -18.15 12.59
C ILE A 264 14.07 -17.93 12.38
N PHE A 265 14.73 -17.19 13.28
CA PHE A 265 16.17 -16.91 13.17
C PHE A 265 17.05 -18.12 13.48
N SER A 266 16.56 -19.10 14.24
CA SER A 266 17.28 -20.36 14.54
C SER A 266 17.15 -21.40 13.42
N ASN A 267 16.25 -21.23 12.46
CA ASN A 267 16.03 -22.22 11.41
C ASN A 267 16.99 -21.97 10.23
N PRO A 268 17.94 -22.87 9.95
CA PRO A 268 18.86 -22.71 8.82
C PRO A 268 18.16 -22.66 7.46
N GLY A 269 16.96 -23.23 7.33
CA GLY A 269 16.14 -23.15 6.12
C GLY A 269 15.67 -21.73 5.81
N PHE A 270 15.42 -20.89 6.81
CA PHE A 270 15.07 -19.49 6.63
C PHE A 270 16.19 -18.72 5.90
N TRP A 271 17.45 -18.93 6.32
CA TRP A 271 18.61 -18.25 5.73
C TRP A 271 18.98 -18.75 4.33
N CYS A 272 18.42 -19.88 3.89
CA CYS A 272 18.59 -20.36 2.51
C CYS A 272 17.56 -19.76 1.52
N ILE A 273 16.50 -19.13 2.03
CA ILE A 273 15.40 -18.57 1.20
C ILE A 273 15.52 -17.04 1.10
N CYS A 274 16.13 -16.38 2.09
CA CYS A 274 16.46 -14.96 2.08
C CYS A 274 17.82 -14.70 1.41
#